data_6215ff53a3e845612fdd325a9c4ea78c
#
_entry.id   6215ff53a3e845612fdd325a9c4ea78c
#
_cell.length_a   1.000
_cell.length_b   1.000
_cell.length_c   1.000
_cell.angle_alpha   90.00
_cell.angle_beta   90.00
_cell.angle_gamma   90.00
#
_symmetry.space_group_name_H-M   'P 1'
#
loop_
_entity.id
_entity.type
_entity.pdbx_description
1 polymer ?
#
loop_
_entity_poly.entity_id
_entity_poly.type
_entity_poly.pdbx_seq_one_letter_code
_entity_poly.pdbx_strand_id
1 'polypeptide(L)'
;MNVYLGKDRQRAAQHLPATHNTVANLTRGVEGFGYKLCKDNFFFSPDLYDDLAQKKIFCCGTARLHRQGMPKDLKPKTLRLKHGDIRVRIRGDLTAVVWKDKRDMSLLTNIHDPPREGNYHDEHGNAIKPPIVADYNHHMGHVDNVDRMANSYTASRRTWKWTKKLFFHLLDLAIVNSYILLSSCGGKKISYKRFSSQPYQRDAGMVWA
;
A
#
# COMPACT_ATOMS: atom_id res chain seq x y z
N MET A 1 -2.17 -5.88 14.29
CA MET A 1 -1.28 -6.73 13.44
C MET A 1 -1.76 -8.16 13.48
N ASN A 2 -1.91 -8.82 12.32
CA ASN A 2 -2.28 -10.23 12.24
C ASN A 2 -1.10 -11.04 11.73
N VAL A 3 -0.72 -12.10 12.46
CA VAL A 3 0.36 -13.00 12.06
C VAL A 3 -0.25 -14.12 11.20
N TYR A 4 0.28 -14.29 9.99
CA TYR A 4 -0.14 -15.38 9.11
C TYR A 4 0.51 -16.70 9.56
N LEU A 5 -0.31 -17.63 10.04
CA LEU A 5 0.15 -18.93 10.55
C LEU A 5 0.06 -20.07 9.52
N GLY A 6 -0.19 -19.73 8.25
CA GLY A 6 -0.35 -20.71 7.19
C GLY A 6 -1.79 -20.82 6.69
N LYS A 7 -2.03 -21.79 5.78
CA LYS A 7 -3.35 -22.02 5.17
C LYS A 7 -4.28 -22.70 6.19
N ASP A 8 -5.31 -21.98 6.63
CA ASP A 8 -6.36 -22.56 7.46
C ASP A 8 -7.31 -23.43 6.61
N ARG A 9 -7.26 -24.74 6.81
CA ARG A 9 -8.10 -25.69 6.07
C ARG A 9 -9.59 -25.58 6.42
N GLN A 10 -9.92 -25.08 7.60
CA GLN A 10 -11.33 -24.91 8.03
C GLN A 10 -12.00 -23.69 7.38
N ARG A 11 -11.22 -22.68 6.94
CA ARG A 11 -11.74 -21.51 6.22
C ARG A 11 -11.97 -21.75 4.71
N ALA A 12 -11.63 -22.90 4.19
CA ALA A 12 -11.80 -23.25 2.77
C ALA A 12 -13.29 -23.32 2.33
N ALA A 13 -14.23 -23.33 3.26
CA ALA A 13 -15.67 -23.35 2.99
C ALA A 13 -16.28 -21.96 2.69
N GLN A 14 -15.51 -20.87 2.80
CA GLN A 14 -16.00 -19.54 2.46
C GLN A 14 -15.79 -19.27 0.96
N HIS A 15 -16.85 -18.84 0.27
CA HIS A 15 -16.86 -18.54 -1.17
C HIS A 15 -15.90 -17.39 -1.59
N LEU A 16 -15.32 -16.67 -0.64
CA LEU A 16 -14.44 -15.52 -0.90
C LEU A 16 -12.95 -15.91 -0.82
N PRO A 17 -12.10 -15.33 -1.69
CA PRO A 17 -10.64 -15.54 -1.63
C PRO A 17 -10.05 -15.16 -0.28
N ALA A 18 -9.03 -15.88 0.17
CA ALA A 18 -8.35 -15.60 1.45
C ALA A 18 -7.81 -14.15 1.54
N THR A 19 -7.37 -13.59 0.42
CA THR A 19 -6.92 -12.19 0.32
C THR A 19 -8.06 -11.20 0.60
N HIS A 20 -9.28 -11.49 0.14
CA HIS A 20 -10.47 -10.67 0.40
C HIS A 20 -10.77 -10.63 1.91
N ASN A 21 -10.84 -11.81 2.54
CA ASN A 21 -11.09 -11.92 3.98
C ASN A 21 -10.01 -11.23 4.83
N THR A 22 -8.75 -11.29 4.38
CA THR A 22 -7.65 -10.60 5.07
C THR A 22 -7.87 -9.09 5.07
N VAL A 23 -8.18 -8.50 3.92
CA VAL A 23 -8.43 -7.04 3.83
C VAL A 23 -9.66 -6.67 4.64
N ALA A 24 -10.79 -7.39 4.51
CA ALA A 24 -12.01 -7.12 5.25
C ALA A 24 -11.78 -7.17 6.78
N ASN A 25 -10.98 -8.13 7.28
CA ASN A 25 -10.64 -8.21 8.69
C ASN A 25 -9.76 -7.05 9.17
N LEU A 26 -8.78 -6.63 8.35
CA LEU A 26 -7.88 -5.53 8.70
C LEU A 26 -8.59 -4.17 8.70
N THR A 27 -9.61 -4.00 7.86
CA THR A 27 -10.34 -2.74 7.70
C THR A 27 -11.58 -2.63 8.60
N ARG A 28 -11.96 -3.69 9.32
CA ARG A 28 -13.16 -3.71 10.18
C ARG A 28 -13.24 -2.53 11.15
N GLY A 29 -12.11 -2.12 11.73
CA GLY A 29 -12.07 -1.01 12.71
C GLY A 29 -12.24 0.39 12.10
N VAL A 30 -12.26 0.50 10.78
CA VAL A 30 -12.35 1.78 10.07
C VAL A 30 -13.57 1.85 9.12
N GLU A 31 -14.47 0.88 9.22
CA GLU A 31 -15.72 0.85 8.45
C GLU A 31 -16.61 2.05 8.83
N GLY A 32 -17.25 2.66 7.83
CA GLY A 32 -18.19 3.77 8.02
C GLY A 32 -17.55 5.16 8.07
N PHE A 33 -16.25 5.28 8.23
CA PHE A 33 -15.55 6.57 8.41
C PHE A 33 -15.08 7.27 7.13
N GLY A 34 -15.28 6.67 5.96
CA GLY A 34 -14.88 7.27 4.67
C GLY A 34 -13.37 7.23 4.40
N TYR A 35 -12.65 6.29 4.99
CA TYR A 35 -11.20 6.17 4.77
C TYR A 35 -10.84 5.77 3.35
N LYS A 36 -9.68 6.25 2.90
CA LYS A 36 -9.05 5.88 1.64
C LYS A 36 -7.99 4.80 1.88
N LEU A 37 -8.07 3.70 1.13
CA LEU A 37 -7.17 2.57 1.22
C LEU A 37 -6.35 2.44 -0.06
N CYS A 38 -5.04 2.66 0.02
CA CYS A 38 -4.11 2.33 -1.05
C CYS A 38 -3.58 0.92 -0.87
N LYS A 39 -3.60 0.10 -1.93
CA LYS A 39 -3.18 -1.30 -1.87
C LYS A 39 -2.47 -1.77 -3.13
N ASP A 40 -1.64 -2.78 -2.96
CA ASP A 40 -0.91 -3.46 -4.02
C ASP A 40 -1.83 -4.46 -4.78
N ASN A 41 -1.35 -4.94 -5.91
CA ASN A 41 -2.01 -5.88 -6.80
C ASN A 41 -2.24 -7.28 -6.19
N PHE A 42 -1.59 -7.64 -5.10
CA PHE A 42 -1.78 -8.91 -4.42
C PHE A 42 -3.18 -9.03 -3.80
N PHE A 43 -3.63 -7.97 -3.14
CA PHE A 43 -4.94 -7.88 -2.50
C PHE A 43 -6.02 -7.31 -3.44
N PHE A 44 -5.90 -7.59 -4.72
CA PHE A 44 -6.76 -7.01 -5.74
C PHE A 44 -7.92 -7.92 -6.14
N SER A 45 -9.15 -7.39 -6.13
CA SER A 45 -10.30 -7.99 -6.81
C SER A 45 -11.36 -6.89 -6.96
N PRO A 46 -12.05 -6.75 -8.13
CA PRO A 46 -13.13 -5.78 -8.30
C PRO A 46 -14.24 -5.93 -7.25
N ASP A 47 -14.63 -7.17 -6.93
CA ASP A 47 -15.66 -7.46 -5.93
C ASP A 47 -15.27 -6.94 -4.53
N LEU A 48 -13.98 -7.00 -4.17
CA LEU A 48 -13.49 -6.43 -2.93
C LEU A 48 -13.64 -4.90 -2.89
N TYR A 49 -13.49 -4.22 -4.02
CA TYR A 49 -13.72 -2.76 -4.08
C TYR A 49 -15.19 -2.43 -3.88
N ASP A 50 -16.10 -3.21 -4.48
CA ASP A 50 -17.54 -3.03 -4.34
C ASP A 50 -17.96 -3.24 -2.86
N ASP A 51 -17.46 -4.31 -2.21
CA ASP A 51 -17.75 -4.62 -0.80
C ASP A 51 -17.20 -3.55 0.17
N LEU A 52 -15.99 -3.06 -0.09
CA LEU A 52 -15.38 -2.00 0.73
C LEU A 52 -16.09 -0.65 0.54
N ALA A 53 -16.55 -0.36 -0.68
CA ALA A 53 -17.32 0.86 -0.96
C ALA A 53 -18.64 0.88 -0.18
N GLN A 54 -19.36 -0.26 -0.07
CA GLN A 54 -20.55 -0.39 0.76
C GLN A 54 -20.27 -0.08 2.24
N LYS A 55 -19.06 -0.35 2.70
CA LYS A 55 -18.58 -0.04 4.04
C LYS A 55 -17.95 1.35 4.17
N LYS A 56 -18.13 2.22 3.17
CA LYS A 56 -17.53 3.56 3.08
C LYS A 56 -16.01 3.56 3.17
N ILE A 57 -15.37 2.57 2.59
CA ILE A 57 -13.91 2.50 2.42
C ILE A 57 -13.62 2.55 0.92
N PHE A 58 -12.98 3.63 0.50
CA PHE A 58 -12.65 3.86 -0.89
C PHE A 58 -11.23 3.37 -1.18
N CYS A 59 -11.02 2.78 -2.35
CA CYS A 59 -9.77 2.09 -2.66
C CYS A 59 -9.08 2.61 -3.90
N CYS A 60 -7.75 2.65 -3.88
CA CYS A 60 -6.92 2.79 -5.06
C CYS A 60 -5.80 1.75 -5.01
N GLY A 61 -5.50 1.10 -6.13
CA GLY A 61 -4.44 0.11 -6.15
C GLY A 61 -4.05 -0.34 -7.55
N THR A 62 -2.86 -0.92 -7.66
CA THR A 62 -2.43 -1.57 -8.90
C THR A 62 -3.29 -2.79 -9.19
N ALA A 63 -3.56 -3.03 -10.46
CA ALA A 63 -4.48 -4.05 -10.93
C ALA A 63 -3.80 -5.06 -11.85
N ARG A 64 -4.16 -6.34 -11.73
CA ARG A 64 -3.79 -7.38 -12.70
C ARG A 64 -4.93 -7.54 -13.70
N LEU A 65 -4.72 -7.03 -14.91
CA LEU A 65 -5.75 -6.99 -15.97
C LEU A 65 -6.27 -8.35 -16.44
N HIS A 66 -5.58 -9.45 -16.08
CA HIS A 66 -6.02 -10.81 -16.42
C HIS A 66 -6.97 -11.42 -15.39
N ARG A 67 -7.21 -10.76 -14.24
CA ARG A 67 -8.16 -11.25 -13.23
C ARG A 67 -9.60 -11.13 -13.69
N GLN A 68 -10.43 -11.98 -13.11
CA GLN A 68 -11.88 -11.96 -13.32
C GLN A 68 -12.46 -10.59 -12.93
N GLY A 69 -13.47 -10.13 -13.69
CA GLY A 69 -14.13 -8.84 -13.47
C GLY A 69 -13.40 -7.64 -14.08
N MET A 70 -12.18 -7.81 -14.62
CA MET A 70 -11.46 -6.75 -15.33
C MET A 70 -11.88 -6.61 -16.80
N PRO A 71 -11.90 -5.36 -17.35
CA PRO A 71 -12.21 -5.11 -18.75
C PRO A 71 -11.25 -5.88 -19.68
N LYS A 72 -11.83 -6.63 -20.63
CA LYS A 72 -11.03 -7.50 -21.52
C LYS A 72 -10.21 -6.70 -22.54
N ASP A 73 -10.68 -5.54 -22.93
CA ASP A 73 -10.06 -4.63 -23.90
C ASP A 73 -8.85 -3.86 -23.35
N LEU A 74 -8.72 -3.77 -22.03
CA LEU A 74 -7.54 -3.18 -21.36
C LEU A 74 -6.35 -4.13 -21.26
N LYS A 75 -6.49 -5.38 -21.70
CA LYS A 75 -5.38 -6.35 -21.60
C LYS A 75 -4.19 -5.95 -22.48
N PRO A 76 -2.93 -6.14 -22.02
CA PRO A 76 -1.73 -5.73 -22.76
C PRO A 76 -1.62 -6.30 -24.17
N LYS A 77 -2.20 -7.51 -24.40
CA LYS A 77 -2.21 -8.13 -25.75
C LYS A 77 -3.09 -7.40 -26.76
N THR A 78 -4.15 -6.73 -26.26
CA THR A 78 -5.12 -6.00 -27.10
C THR A 78 -4.77 -4.51 -27.20
N LEU A 79 -4.09 -3.99 -26.17
CA LEU A 79 -3.86 -2.57 -26.00
C LEU A 79 -2.41 -2.21 -26.43
N ARG A 80 -2.28 -1.53 -27.57
CA ARG A 80 -0.99 -0.99 -28.03
C ARG A 80 -0.91 0.49 -27.68
N LEU A 81 -0.40 0.80 -26.48
CA LEU A 81 -0.22 2.17 -26.01
C LEU A 81 1.16 2.70 -26.37
N LYS A 82 1.21 3.96 -26.76
CA LYS A 82 2.45 4.76 -26.86
C LYS A 82 2.75 5.38 -25.49
N HIS A 83 4.00 5.77 -25.27
CA HIS A 83 4.41 6.47 -24.05
C HIS A 83 3.52 7.70 -23.80
N GLY A 84 3.00 7.86 -22.59
CA GLY A 84 2.07 8.92 -22.22
C GLY A 84 0.59 8.61 -22.50
N ASP A 85 0.25 7.57 -23.25
CA ASP A 85 -1.15 7.24 -23.51
C ASP A 85 -1.85 6.68 -22.26
N ILE A 86 -3.11 7.05 -22.09
CA ILE A 86 -3.99 6.52 -21.05
C ILE A 86 -5.26 5.95 -21.66
N ARG A 87 -5.73 4.82 -21.10
CA ARG A 87 -7.04 4.23 -21.39
C ARG A 87 -7.80 4.04 -20.10
N VAL A 88 -9.10 4.27 -20.16
CA VAL A 88 -9.98 4.29 -19.00
C VAL A 88 -11.22 3.44 -19.28
N ARG A 89 -11.67 2.69 -18.28
CA ARG A 89 -12.96 2.00 -18.30
C ARG A 89 -13.66 2.22 -16.98
N ILE A 90 -14.94 2.48 -17.04
CA ILE A 90 -15.75 2.82 -15.87
C ILE A 90 -16.85 1.77 -15.70
N ARG A 91 -17.09 1.35 -14.48
CA ARG A 91 -18.20 0.48 -14.08
C ARG A 91 -18.78 1.02 -12.77
N GLY A 92 -19.90 1.76 -12.83
CA GLY A 92 -20.41 2.50 -11.67
C GLY A 92 -19.33 3.47 -11.16
N ASP A 93 -19.04 3.41 -9.88
CA ASP A 93 -18.02 4.26 -9.26
C ASP A 93 -16.57 3.73 -9.45
N LEU A 94 -16.44 2.55 -10.04
CA LEU A 94 -15.16 1.89 -10.21
C LEU A 94 -14.50 2.24 -11.53
N THR A 95 -13.34 2.83 -11.49
CA THR A 95 -12.54 3.24 -12.65
C THR A 95 -11.30 2.37 -12.79
N ALA A 96 -11.16 1.71 -13.93
CA ALA A 96 -9.96 0.98 -14.34
C ALA A 96 -9.16 1.84 -15.32
N VAL A 97 -7.88 2.03 -15.02
CA VAL A 97 -6.96 2.87 -15.79
C VAL A 97 -5.75 2.07 -16.20
N VAL A 98 -5.32 2.21 -17.45
CA VAL A 98 -4.01 1.77 -17.93
C VAL A 98 -3.28 2.96 -18.51
N TRP A 99 -2.15 3.27 -17.96
CA TRP A 99 -1.28 4.35 -18.41
C TRP A 99 0.08 3.79 -18.83
N LYS A 100 0.60 4.28 -19.94
CA LYS A 100 1.89 3.87 -20.50
C LYS A 100 2.99 4.84 -20.09
N ASP A 101 3.81 4.42 -19.16
CA ASP A 101 5.13 4.97 -18.88
C ASP A 101 6.20 4.07 -19.58
N LYS A 102 7.35 3.93 -19.03
CA LYS A 102 8.35 2.92 -19.44
C LYS A 102 7.76 1.51 -19.43
N ARG A 103 6.83 1.25 -18.50
CA ARG A 103 6.03 0.02 -18.43
C ARG A 103 4.55 0.38 -18.32
N ASP A 104 3.68 -0.57 -18.68
CA ASP A 104 2.24 -0.38 -18.50
C ASP A 104 1.91 -0.39 -17.01
N MET A 105 1.29 0.67 -16.52
CA MET A 105 0.79 0.79 -15.17
C MET A 105 -0.73 0.67 -15.18
N SER A 106 -1.25 -0.34 -14.51
CA SER A 106 -2.70 -0.57 -14.43
C SER A 106 -3.17 -0.28 -13.02
N LEU A 107 -4.17 0.58 -12.89
CA LEU A 107 -4.79 0.97 -11.63
C LEU A 107 -6.28 0.66 -11.65
N LEU A 108 -6.83 0.36 -10.48
CA LEU A 108 -8.25 0.33 -10.21
C LEU A 108 -8.53 1.24 -9.01
N THR A 109 -9.54 2.09 -9.14
CA THR A 109 -9.87 3.07 -8.09
C THR A 109 -11.36 3.39 -8.07
N ASN A 110 -11.86 3.73 -6.89
CA ASN A 110 -13.13 4.40 -6.66
C ASN A 110 -12.96 5.65 -5.77
N ILE A 111 -11.71 6.17 -5.71
CA ILE A 111 -11.36 7.40 -4.97
C ILE A 111 -11.38 8.61 -5.88
N HIS A 112 -10.93 8.42 -7.13
CA HIS A 112 -10.64 9.49 -8.08
C HIS A 112 -11.68 9.56 -9.17
N ASP A 113 -11.96 10.77 -9.61
CA ASP A 113 -12.72 10.99 -10.83
C ASP A 113 -12.01 10.36 -12.03
N PRO A 114 -12.76 9.78 -12.99
CA PRO A 114 -12.17 9.17 -14.16
C PRO A 114 -11.37 10.20 -14.98
N PRO A 115 -10.08 9.95 -15.25
CA PRO A 115 -9.29 10.82 -16.10
C PRO A 115 -9.80 10.74 -17.55
N ARG A 116 -9.59 11.81 -18.32
CA ARG A 116 -9.89 11.78 -19.76
C ARG A 116 -8.94 10.82 -20.46
N GLU A 117 -9.49 10.02 -21.39
CA GLU A 117 -8.65 9.23 -22.30
C GLU A 117 -7.86 10.13 -23.24
N GLY A 118 -6.65 9.73 -23.57
CA GLY A 118 -5.82 10.49 -24.50
C GLY A 118 -4.34 10.31 -24.23
N ASN A 119 -3.62 11.37 -24.50
CA ASN A 119 -2.17 11.42 -24.36
C ASN A 119 -1.82 12.52 -23.34
N TYR A 120 -1.05 12.13 -22.32
CA TYR A 120 -0.61 13.03 -21.26
C TYR A 120 0.85 13.42 -21.49
N HIS A 121 1.05 14.52 -22.25
CA HIS A 121 2.35 15.11 -22.51
C HIS A 121 2.36 16.58 -22.12
N ASP A 122 3.56 17.07 -21.77
CA ASP A 122 3.82 18.50 -21.61
C ASP A 122 4.05 19.18 -22.97
N GLU A 123 4.26 20.49 -22.96
CA GLU A 123 4.55 21.28 -24.15
C GLU A 123 5.87 20.88 -24.85
N HIS A 124 6.73 20.15 -24.16
CA HIS A 124 8.00 19.63 -24.65
C HIS A 124 7.93 18.18 -25.13
N GLY A 125 6.75 17.55 -25.09
CA GLY A 125 6.54 16.16 -25.51
C GLY A 125 6.96 15.12 -24.49
N ASN A 126 7.24 15.50 -23.22
CA ASN A 126 7.53 14.54 -22.16
C ASN A 126 6.22 14.04 -21.55
N ALA A 127 6.15 12.75 -21.25
CA ALA A 127 4.96 12.19 -20.62
C ALA A 127 4.78 12.72 -19.19
N ILE A 128 3.63 13.31 -18.94
CA ILE A 128 3.20 13.77 -17.60
C ILE A 128 2.43 12.64 -16.92
N LYS A 129 2.73 12.39 -15.65
CA LYS A 129 1.98 11.43 -14.86
C LYS A 129 0.55 11.92 -14.63
N PRO A 130 -0.48 11.13 -14.97
CA PRO A 130 -1.85 11.47 -14.63
C PRO A 130 -2.00 11.66 -13.10
N PRO A 131 -2.87 12.58 -12.63
CA PRO A 131 -3.05 12.87 -11.21
C PRO A 131 -3.32 11.63 -10.35
N ILE A 132 -4.13 10.69 -10.87
CA ILE A 132 -4.43 9.41 -10.22
C ILE A 132 -3.18 8.55 -9.99
N VAL A 133 -2.25 8.55 -10.95
CA VAL A 133 -0.97 7.80 -10.84
C VAL A 133 -0.03 8.50 -9.86
N ALA A 134 -0.01 9.83 -9.88
CA ALA A 134 0.80 10.63 -8.97
C ALA A 134 0.34 10.44 -7.51
N ASP A 135 -0.97 10.51 -7.26
CA ASP A 135 -1.56 10.31 -5.94
C ASP A 135 -1.30 8.89 -5.40
N TYR A 136 -1.52 7.87 -6.24
CA TYR A 136 -1.22 6.49 -5.88
C TYR A 136 0.25 6.31 -5.48
N ASN A 137 1.19 6.83 -6.30
CA ASN A 137 2.63 6.73 -6.02
C ASN A 137 3.03 7.46 -4.73
N HIS A 138 2.36 8.58 -4.42
CA HIS A 138 2.62 9.34 -3.20
C HIS A 138 2.28 8.50 -1.95
N HIS A 139 1.21 7.72 -1.98
CA HIS A 139 0.73 6.98 -0.81
C HIS A 139 1.31 5.56 -0.68
N MET A 140 1.67 4.90 -1.79
CA MET A 140 2.08 3.49 -1.75
C MET A 140 3.48 3.23 -1.19
N GLY A 141 4.37 4.22 -1.18
CA GLY A 141 5.75 4.04 -0.71
C GLY A 141 5.91 3.94 0.81
N HIS A 142 4.88 4.19 1.60
CA HIS A 142 5.00 4.29 3.06
C HIS A 142 5.29 2.95 3.74
N VAL A 143 4.59 1.88 3.35
CA VAL A 143 4.79 0.54 3.92
C VAL A 143 6.18 0.01 3.60
N ASP A 144 6.59 0.11 2.33
CA ASP A 144 7.92 -0.30 1.88
C ASP A 144 9.05 0.48 2.59
N ASN A 145 8.81 1.76 2.88
CA ASN A 145 9.76 2.58 3.64
C ASN A 145 9.89 2.10 5.09
N VAL A 146 8.77 1.79 5.76
CA VAL A 146 8.77 1.26 7.13
C VAL A 146 9.47 -0.10 7.17
N ASP A 147 9.17 -0.99 6.25
CA ASP A 147 9.80 -2.31 6.15
C ASP A 147 11.31 -2.19 5.88
N ARG A 148 11.70 -1.27 4.99
CA ARG A 148 13.11 -1.00 4.72
C ARG A 148 13.81 -0.44 5.96
N MET A 149 13.19 0.47 6.71
CA MET A 149 13.76 1.01 7.94
C MET A 149 13.89 -0.08 9.00
N ALA A 150 12.86 -0.89 9.23
CA ALA A 150 12.89 -1.99 10.18
C ALA A 150 13.99 -3.02 9.84
N ASN A 151 14.20 -3.30 8.55
CA ASN A 151 15.20 -4.27 8.11
C ASN A 151 16.64 -3.70 8.01
N SER A 152 16.80 -2.37 7.96
CA SER A 152 18.14 -1.76 7.76
C SER A 152 19.01 -1.80 9.01
N TYR A 153 18.42 -1.75 10.20
CA TYR A 153 19.14 -1.72 11.49
C TYR A 153 18.43 -2.63 12.49
N THR A 154 18.42 -3.92 12.19
CA THR A 154 17.68 -4.88 13.01
C THR A 154 18.42 -5.17 14.31
N ALA A 155 17.70 -5.21 15.42
CA ALA A 155 18.16 -5.76 16.69
C ALA A 155 18.23 -7.31 16.64
N SER A 156 17.85 -7.89 15.51
CA SER A 156 17.72 -9.33 15.30
C SER A 156 19.05 -10.04 15.43
N ARG A 157 19.10 -11.04 16.31
CA ARG A 157 20.18 -12.02 16.40
C ARG A 157 19.83 -13.26 15.58
N ARG A 158 20.84 -13.94 15.06
CA ARG A 158 20.66 -15.22 14.35
C ARG A 158 19.94 -16.21 15.24
N THR A 159 18.72 -16.61 14.88
CA THR A 159 17.90 -17.55 15.64
C THR A 159 17.09 -18.44 14.71
N TRP A 160 16.94 -19.72 15.08
CA TRP A 160 16.11 -20.69 14.35
C TRP A 160 14.65 -20.67 14.82
N LYS A 161 14.36 -20.13 16.02
CA LYS A 161 13.02 -20.08 16.59
C LYS A 161 12.21 -18.93 15.99
N TRP A 162 11.13 -19.24 15.30
CA TRP A 162 10.28 -18.25 14.64
C TRP A 162 9.66 -17.24 15.62
N THR A 163 9.33 -17.67 16.86
CA THR A 163 8.80 -16.80 17.91
C THR A 163 9.82 -15.71 18.31
N LYS A 164 11.11 -16.05 18.37
CA LYS A 164 12.16 -15.06 18.61
C LYS A 164 12.32 -14.09 17.43
N LYS A 165 12.20 -14.60 16.20
CA LYS A 165 12.21 -13.73 15.01
C LYS A 165 11.05 -12.73 15.05
N LEU A 166 9.85 -13.19 15.40
CA LEU A 166 8.68 -12.33 15.55
C LEU A 166 8.90 -11.29 16.65
N PHE A 167 9.41 -11.67 17.80
CA PHE A 167 9.72 -10.75 18.89
C PHE A 167 10.69 -9.64 18.45
N PHE A 168 11.80 -10.00 17.81
CA PHE A 168 12.77 -9.02 17.32
C PHE A 168 12.15 -8.12 16.25
N HIS A 169 11.35 -8.66 15.34
CA HIS A 169 10.65 -7.85 14.33
C HIS A 169 9.68 -6.84 14.97
N LEU A 170 8.95 -7.23 16.02
CA LEU A 170 8.09 -6.31 16.78
C LEU A 170 8.90 -5.21 17.47
N LEU A 171 10.07 -5.55 18.00
CA LEU A 171 10.99 -4.58 18.59
C LEU A 171 11.51 -3.59 17.54
N ASP A 172 11.91 -4.08 16.36
CA ASP A 172 12.36 -3.23 15.26
C ASP A 172 11.24 -2.26 14.80
N LEU A 173 10.00 -2.74 14.72
CA LEU A 173 8.83 -1.88 14.41
C LEU A 173 8.59 -0.83 15.51
N ALA A 174 8.76 -1.19 16.79
CA ALA A 174 8.62 -0.22 17.88
C ALA A 174 9.68 0.88 17.80
N ILE A 175 10.93 0.54 17.44
CA ILE A 175 12.01 1.51 17.23
C ILE A 175 11.68 2.44 16.05
N VAL A 176 11.21 1.90 14.93
CA VAL A 176 10.78 2.71 13.77
C VAL A 176 9.65 3.66 14.15
N ASN A 177 8.64 3.17 14.85
CA ASN A 177 7.50 4.01 15.30
C ASN A 177 7.96 5.13 16.24
N SER A 178 8.87 4.83 17.17
CA SER A 178 9.46 5.83 18.07
C SER A 178 10.22 6.92 17.31
N TYR A 179 10.96 6.52 16.27
CA TYR A 179 11.66 7.47 15.40
C TYR A 179 10.69 8.36 14.62
N ILE A 180 9.63 7.79 14.06
CA ILE A 180 8.60 8.53 13.33
C ILE A 180 7.91 9.53 14.26
N LEU A 181 7.52 9.12 15.47
CA LEU A 181 6.92 10.00 16.47
C LEU A 181 7.87 11.15 16.85
N LEU A 182 9.13 10.86 17.14
CA LEU A 182 10.12 11.90 17.45
C LEU A 182 10.25 12.91 16.32
N SER A 183 10.29 12.42 15.08
CA SER A 183 10.40 13.29 13.89
C SER A 183 9.13 14.13 13.67
N SER A 184 7.96 13.61 14.00
CA SER A 184 6.66 14.30 13.84
C SER A 184 6.39 15.31 14.94
N CYS A 185 6.89 15.08 16.15
CA CYS A 185 6.71 15.98 17.30
C CYS A 185 7.72 17.14 17.36
N GLY A 186 8.41 17.45 16.28
CA GLY A 186 9.37 18.57 16.22
C GLY A 186 10.69 18.30 16.94
N GLY A 187 11.02 17.03 17.21
CA GLY A 187 12.30 16.64 17.77
C GLY A 187 13.50 16.97 16.87
N LYS A 188 14.72 16.87 17.42
CA LYS A 188 15.95 17.11 16.67
C LYS A 188 15.98 16.24 15.40
N LYS A 189 16.25 16.85 14.24
CA LYS A 189 16.44 16.13 12.97
C LYS A 189 17.68 15.23 13.06
N ILE A 190 17.48 13.96 13.40
CA ILE A 190 18.53 12.93 13.40
C ILE A 190 18.21 11.89 12.34
N SER A 191 19.23 11.29 11.75
CA SER A 191 18.99 10.17 10.83
C SER A 191 18.51 8.92 11.58
N TYR A 192 17.72 8.07 10.95
CA TYR A 192 17.27 6.80 11.55
C TYR A 192 18.45 5.93 11.99
N LYS A 193 19.53 5.89 11.21
CA LYS A 193 20.77 5.20 11.58
C LYS A 193 21.31 5.66 12.95
N ARG A 194 21.40 6.98 13.15
CA ARG A 194 21.89 7.55 14.41
C ARG A 194 20.92 7.28 15.56
N PHE A 195 19.62 7.36 15.31
CA PHE A 195 18.59 7.06 16.31
C PHE A 195 18.66 5.60 16.79
N SER A 196 18.71 4.64 15.85
CA SER A 196 18.73 3.21 16.17
C SER A 196 20.03 2.72 16.78
N SER A 197 21.16 3.43 16.54
CA SER A 197 22.47 3.08 17.07
C SER A 197 22.85 3.83 18.35
N GLN A 198 22.07 4.81 18.81
CA GLN A 198 22.33 5.45 20.09
C GLN A 198 22.06 4.48 21.24
N PRO A 199 23.07 4.13 22.06
CA PRO A 199 22.81 3.45 23.31
C PRO A 199 21.91 4.36 24.15
N TYR A 200 20.99 3.75 24.89
CA TYR A 200 20.06 4.43 25.79
C TYR A 200 20.89 5.19 26.83
N GLN A 201 21.27 6.42 26.52
CA GLN A 201 21.76 7.34 27.53
C GLN A 201 20.54 7.78 28.33
N ARG A 202 20.34 7.14 29.48
CA ARG A 202 19.54 7.72 30.54
C ARG A 202 20.10 9.11 30.77
N ASP A 203 19.33 10.14 30.43
CA ASP A 203 19.54 11.45 31.03
C ASP A 203 19.25 11.27 32.54
N ALA A 204 20.34 11.03 33.28
CA ALA A 204 20.34 10.96 34.72
C ALA A 204 20.12 12.34 35.38
N GLY A 205 19.23 13.15 34.74
CA GLY A 205 18.99 14.54 35.13
C GLY A 205 17.56 14.92 35.47
N MET A 206 16.59 13.99 35.44
CA MET A 206 15.29 14.28 36.04
C MET A 206 15.27 13.82 37.48
N VAL A 207 15.80 14.67 38.36
CA VAL A 207 15.44 14.65 39.78
C VAL A 207 14.02 15.17 39.90
N TRP A 208 13.09 14.30 40.26
CA TRP A 208 11.75 14.71 40.69
C TRP A 208 11.92 15.47 42.03
N ALA A 209 11.70 16.79 42.01
CA ALA A 209 11.54 17.59 43.21
C ALA A 209 10.07 17.55 43.64
#